data_abc65862695686121c5ac5499eb6e6db
#
_entry.id   abc65862695686121c5ac5499eb6e6db
#
_cell.length_a   1.000
_cell.length_b   1.000
_cell.length_c   1.000
_cell.angle_alpha   90.00
_cell.angle_beta   90.00
_cell.angle_gamma   90.00
#
_symmetry.space_group_name_H-M   'P 1'
#
loop_
_entity.id
_entity.type
_entity.pdbx_description
1 polymer ?
#
loop_
_entity_poly.entity_id
_entity_poly.type
_entity_poly.pdbx_seq_one_letter_code
_entity_poly.pdbx_strand_id
1 'polypeptide(L)'
;VSEIELYVGVDGGATKTLAVAADGEGRVVGVGESGPSNYHVVGLDGAVENINTAVKQAIAAAGRETAEVVTLGLAGMDTSHDFKIFEEKAAPRVAGRRVFVRHDAEIALVGATLGEPGVIVIAGTGSVAGARNRRGEYARCGGWGHLLGDEGSAYFIAREALRAVLWAFDGRGPSTQLTEPVLKALGVASPDEILIKVYGERMSVREIARLAPLVTEAAKRGDPVAK
;
A
#
# COMPACT_ATOMS: atom_id res chain seq x y z
N VAL A 1 12.30 -38.96 -10.17
CA VAL A 1 12.66 -37.66 -9.57
C VAL A 1 11.33 -37.01 -9.23
N SER A 2 11.00 -36.87 -7.93
CA SER A 2 9.80 -36.13 -7.52
C SER A 2 9.91 -34.73 -8.10
N GLU A 3 8.90 -34.30 -8.85
CA GLU A 3 8.80 -32.90 -9.27
C GLU A 3 8.86 -32.02 -8.03
N ILE A 4 9.88 -31.21 -7.91
CA ILE A 4 9.99 -30.23 -6.82
C ILE A 4 8.86 -29.23 -7.06
N GLU A 5 7.91 -29.18 -6.12
CA GLU A 5 6.80 -28.25 -6.17
C GLU A 5 7.33 -26.80 -6.15
N LEU A 6 6.78 -25.96 -7.02
CA LEU A 6 7.14 -24.54 -7.11
C LEU A 6 5.95 -23.69 -6.60
N TYR A 7 6.24 -22.79 -5.69
CA TYR A 7 5.29 -21.86 -5.11
C TYR A 7 5.67 -20.42 -5.49
N VAL A 8 4.71 -19.60 -5.89
CA VAL A 8 4.97 -18.20 -6.24
C VAL A 8 4.14 -17.29 -5.36
N GLY A 9 4.80 -16.35 -4.69
CA GLY A 9 4.19 -15.22 -4.00
C GLY A 9 4.30 -13.97 -4.84
N VAL A 10 3.22 -13.20 -4.95
CA VAL A 10 3.17 -11.94 -5.71
C VAL A 10 2.77 -10.80 -4.79
N ASP A 11 3.58 -9.74 -4.78
CA ASP A 11 3.25 -8.43 -4.20
C ASP A 11 2.91 -7.46 -5.33
N GLY A 12 1.63 -7.15 -5.48
CA GLY A 12 1.10 -6.33 -6.56
C GLY A 12 0.59 -4.98 -6.10
N GLY A 13 1.35 -3.93 -6.39
CA GLY A 13 1.09 -2.56 -5.97
C GLY A 13 0.62 -1.62 -7.08
N ALA A 14 0.50 -0.33 -6.72
CA ALA A 14 0.15 0.75 -7.66
C ALA A 14 1.32 1.22 -8.53
N THR A 15 2.55 0.77 -8.26
CA THR A 15 3.76 1.21 -8.98
C THR A 15 4.50 0.06 -9.66
N LYS A 16 4.49 -1.12 -9.06
CA LYS A 16 5.17 -2.31 -9.54
C LYS A 16 4.50 -3.57 -9.03
N THR A 17 4.85 -4.70 -9.65
CA THR A 17 4.51 -6.06 -9.24
C THR A 17 5.80 -6.85 -9.08
N LEU A 18 5.98 -7.48 -7.92
CA LEU A 18 7.10 -8.36 -7.63
C LEU A 18 6.57 -9.79 -7.45
N ALA A 19 7.15 -10.75 -8.15
CA ALA A 19 6.90 -12.17 -7.98
C ALA A 19 8.15 -12.89 -7.48
N VAL A 20 8.00 -13.75 -6.47
CA VAL A 20 9.08 -14.54 -5.91
C VAL A 20 8.67 -16.01 -5.97
N ALA A 21 9.47 -16.83 -6.62
CA ALA A 21 9.30 -18.28 -6.69
C ALA A 21 10.18 -18.97 -5.63
N ALA A 22 9.57 -19.89 -4.88
CA ALA A 22 10.26 -20.71 -3.89
C ALA A 22 10.01 -22.21 -4.14
N ASP A 23 10.97 -23.05 -3.77
CA ASP A 23 10.81 -24.50 -3.77
C ASP A 23 10.05 -24.99 -2.52
N GLY A 24 9.80 -26.31 -2.44
CA GLY A 24 9.11 -26.94 -1.30
C GLY A 24 9.82 -26.81 0.05
N GLU A 25 11.10 -26.40 0.07
CA GLU A 25 11.87 -26.10 1.28
C GLU A 25 11.86 -24.61 1.64
N GLY A 26 11.16 -23.78 0.84
CA GLY A 26 11.05 -22.34 1.05
C GLY A 26 12.24 -21.52 0.55
N ARG A 27 13.16 -22.13 -0.20
CA ARG A 27 14.31 -21.41 -0.79
C ARG A 27 13.85 -20.63 -2.01
N VAL A 28 14.21 -19.36 -2.09
CA VAL A 28 13.95 -18.54 -3.27
C VAL A 28 14.80 -19.05 -4.44
N VAL A 29 14.11 -19.43 -5.52
CA VAL A 29 14.72 -20.00 -6.73
C VAL A 29 14.45 -19.17 -7.99
N GLY A 30 13.59 -18.16 -7.91
CA GLY A 30 13.32 -17.27 -9.02
C GLY A 30 12.65 -15.97 -8.57
N VAL A 31 12.87 -14.90 -9.33
CA VAL A 31 12.27 -13.58 -9.10
C VAL A 31 11.84 -12.99 -10.44
N GLY A 32 10.72 -12.30 -10.46
CA GLY A 32 10.24 -11.54 -11.61
C GLY A 32 9.64 -10.22 -11.18
N GLU A 33 9.76 -9.20 -12.01
CA GLU A 33 9.24 -7.85 -11.76
C GLU A 33 8.56 -7.29 -13.00
N SER A 34 7.48 -6.53 -12.80
CA SER A 34 6.74 -5.86 -13.87
C SER A 34 6.10 -4.57 -13.40
N GLY A 35 5.30 -3.95 -14.26
CA GLY A 35 4.52 -2.74 -13.99
C GLY A 35 3.46 -2.92 -12.89
N PRO A 36 2.67 -1.86 -12.61
CA PRO A 36 1.64 -1.86 -11.57
C PRO A 36 0.54 -2.89 -11.82
N SER A 37 0.00 -3.48 -10.74
CA SER A 37 -1.13 -4.41 -10.81
C SER A 37 -2.32 -4.04 -9.91
N ASN A 38 -2.33 -2.84 -9.35
CA ASN A 38 -3.56 -2.31 -8.78
C ASN A 38 -4.56 -2.02 -9.91
N TYR A 39 -5.62 -2.83 -10.01
CA TYR A 39 -6.55 -2.79 -11.13
C TYR A 39 -7.41 -1.51 -11.18
N HIS A 40 -7.53 -0.77 -10.08
CA HIS A 40 -8.15 0.55 -10.08
C HIS A 40 -7.29 1.60 -10.81
N VAL A 41 -5.99 1.32 -11.00
CA VAL A 41 -5.04 2.20 -11.69
C VAL A 41 -4.87 1.81 -13.15
N VAL A 42 -4.69 0.50 -13.43
CA VAL A 42 -4.32 0.01 -14.77
C VAL A 42 -5.42 -0.79 -15.46
N GLY A 43 -6.60 -0.90 -14.85
CA GLY A 43 -7.68 -1.77 -15.31
C GLY A 43 -7.38 -3.26 -15.05
N LEU A 44 -8.41 -4.10 -15.21
CA LEU A 44 -8.30 -5.53 -14.91
C LEU A 44 -7.34 -6.25 -15.87
N ASP A 45 -7.40 -5.93 -17.16
CA ASP A 45 -6.54 -6.56 -18.17
C ASP A 45 -5.07 -6.18 -17.99
N GLY A 46 -4.77 -4.91 -17.74
CA GLY A 46 -3.42 -4.45 -17.45
C GLY A 46 -2.85 -5.06 -16.16
N ALA A 47 -3.68 -5.23 -15.12
CA ALA A 47 -3.28 -5.90 -13.89
C ALA A 47 -2.91 -7.37 -14.15
N VAL A 48 -3.75 -8.11 -14.88
CA VAL A 48 -3.49 -9.52 -15.25
C VAL A 48 -2.23 -9.66 -16.10
N GLU A 49 -2.01 -8.77 -17.07
CA GLU A 49 -0.82 -8.77 -17.92
C GLU A 49 0.46 -8.58 -17.09
N ASN A 50 0.47 -7.57 -16.22
CA ASN A 50 1.61 -7.29 -15.37
C ASN A 50 1.86 -8.43 -14.36
N ILE A 51 0.82 -8.97 -13.71
CA ILE A 51 0.97 -10.15 -12.84
C ILE A 51 1.57 -11.32 -13.61
N ASN A 52 1.03 -11.66 -14.79
CA ASN A 52 1.55 -12.77 -15.58
C ASN A 52 2.99 -12.55 -16.02
N THR A 53 3.37 -11.33 -16.36
CA THR A 53 4.74 -10.98 -16.71
C THR A 53 5.70 -11.30 -15.57
N ALA A 54 5.41 -10.82 -14.36
CA ALA A 54 6.23 -11.08 -13.19
C ALA A 54 6.25 -12.57 -12.81
N VAL A 55 5.08 -13.23 -12.79
CA VAL A 55 4.96 -14.67 -12.46
C VAL A 55 5.74 -15.54 -13.44
N LYS A 56 5.59 -15.33 -14.73
CA LYS A 56 6.31 -16.09 -15.77
C LYS A 56 7.82 -15.89 -15.68
N GLN A 57 8.29 -14.68 -15.41
CA GLN A 57 9.71 -14.41 -15.20
C GLN A 57 10.24 -15.19 -13.97
N ALA A 58 9.52 -15.18 -12.84
CA ALA A 58 9.92 -15.91 -11.65
C ALA A 58 9.96 -17.43 -11.88
N ILE A 59 8.95 -17.99 -12.57
CA ILE A 59 8.88 -19.41 -12.94
C ILE A 59 10.04 -19.79 -13.88
N ALA A 60 10.29 -18.98 -14.92
CA ALA A 60 11.38 -19.21 -15.86
C ALA A 60 12.77 -19.12 -15.20
N ALA A 61 12.98 -18.14 -14.29
CA ALA A 61 14.21 -18.01 -13.51
C ALA A 61 14.45 -19.22 -12.61
N ALA A 62 13.39 -19.88 -12.13
CA ALA A 62 13.46 -21.14 -11.38
C ALA A 62 13.73 -22.37 -12.28
N GLY A 63 13.84 -22.21 -13.61
CA GLY A 63 14.02 -23.31 -14.56
C GLY A 63 12.79 -24.23 -14.67
N ARG A 64 11.59 -23.68 -14.51
CA ARG A 64 10.31 -24.39 -14.51
C ARG A 64 9.38 -23.86 -15.59
N GLU A 65 8.32 -24.63 -15.90
CA GLU A 65 7.28 -24.24 -16.85
C GLU A 65 5.99 -23.76 -16.16
N THR A 66 5.77 -24.20 -14.91
CA THR A 66 4.55 -23.84 -14.15
C THR A 66 4.84 -23.82 -12.64
N ALA A 67 3.96 -23.15 -11.89
CA ALA A 67 3.92 -23.19 -10.44
C ALA A 67 2.71 -23.99 -9.95
N GLU A 68 2.87 -24.73 -8.86
CA GLU A 68 1.77 -25.46 -8.21
C GLU A 68 0.77 -24.52 -7.55
N VAL A 69 1.27 -23.48 -6.89
CA VAL A 69 0.47 -22.45 -6.25
C VAL A 69 1.02 -21.07 -6.56
N VAL A 70 0.13 -20.15 -6.89
CA VAL A 70 0.41 -18.71 -6.99
C VAL A 70 -0.49 -17.98 -6.00
N THR A 71 0.10 -17.24 -5.07
CA THR A 71 -0.63 -16.39 -4.14
C THR A 71 -0.41 -14.93 -4.52
N LEU A 72 -1.50 -14.24 -4.82
CA LEU A 72 -1.52 -12.83 -5.21
C LEU A 72 -1.87 -11.99 -3.98
N GLY A 73 -0.95 -11.21 -3.44
CA GLY A 73 -1.22 -10.16 -2.47
C GLY A 73 -1.31 -8.82 -3.19
N LEU A 74 -2.50 -8.26 -3.26
CA LEU A 74 -2.77 -7.13 -4.15
C LEU A 74 -3.29 -5.91 -3.38
N ALA A 75 -2.69 -4.77 -3.66
CA ALA A 75 -3.26 -3.48 -3.28
C ALA A 75 -4.55 -3.22 -4.08
N GLY A 76 -5.56 -2.63 -3.43
CA GLY A 76 -6.86 -2.36 -4.05
C GLY A 76 -7.86 -3.51 -3.95
N MET A 77 -7.55 -4.56 -3.16
CA MET A 77 -8.50 -5.61 -2.76
C MET A 77 -9.26 -5.18 -1.49
N ASP A 78 -9.97 -4.05 -1.55
CA ASP A 78 -10.50 -3.39 -0.37
C ASP A 78 -11.92 -3.84 0.00
N THR A 79 -12.67 -4.36 -0.96
CA THR A 79 -14.07 -4.77 -0.79
C THR A 79 -14.30 -6.22 -1.23
N SER A 80 -15.39 -6.83 -0.76
CA SER A 80 -15.81 -8.15 -1.25
C SER A 80 -16.09 -8.16 -2.77
N HIS A 81 -16.44 -7.00 -3.33
CA HIS A 81 -16.65 -6.84 -4.77
C HIS A 81 -15.33 -6.96 -5.55
N ASP A 82 -14.25 -6.34 -5.03
CA ASP A 82 -12.91 -6.43 -5.65
C ASP A 82 -12.43 -7.87 -5.68
N PHE A 83 -12.53 -8.57 -4.54
CA PHE A 83 -12.19 -10.00 -4.45
C PHE A 83 -12.98 -10.82 -5.47
N LYS A 84 -14.31 -10.63 -5.52
CA LYS A 84 -15.18 -11.37 -6.45
C LYS A 84 -14.78 -11.14 -7.91
N ILE A 85 -14.56 -9.89 -8.32
CA ILE A 85 -14.10 -9.57 -9.68
C ILE A 85 -12.78 -10.25 -9.97
N PHE A 86 -11.84 -10.17 -9.03
CA PHE A 86 -10.49 -10.68 -9.26
C PHE A 86 -10.47 -12.21 -9.29
N GLU A 87 -11.18 -12.88 -8.37
CA GLU A 87 -11.29 -14.34 -8.31
C GLU A 87 -12.00 -14.92 -9.54
N GLU A 88 -13.09 -14.29 -9.99
CA GLU A 88 -13.87 -14.79 -11.13
C GLU A 88 -13.24 -14.46 -12.50
N LYS A 89 -12.62 -13.28 -12.65
CA LYS A 89 -12.21 -12.79 -13.98
C LYS A 89 -10.71 -12.67 -14.19
N ALA A 90 -9.92 -12.53 -13.14
CA ALA A 90 -8.47 -12.36 -13.23
C ALA A 90 -7.70 -13.63 -12.88
N ALA A 91 -7.97 -14.22 -11.72
CA ALA A 91 -7.26 -15.38 -11.22
C ALA A 91 -7.22 -16.57 -12.21
N PRO A 92 -8.31 -16.91 -12.93
CA PRO A 92 -8.28 -17.98 -13.95
C PRO A 92 -7.34 -17.71 -15.15
N ARG A 93 -6.90 -16.47 -15.30
CA ARG A 93 -6.01 -16.02 -16.40
C ARG A 93 -4.55 -15.92 -15.96
N VAL A 94 -4.26 -16.11 -14.67
CA VAL A 94 -2.90 -16.06 -14.13
C VAL A 94 -2.22 -17.42 -14.29
N ALA A 95 -0.94 -17.40 -14.67
CA ALA A 95 -0.15 -18.61 -14.88
C ALA A 95 0.14 -19.31 -13.53
N GLY A 96 -0.39 -20.53 -13.36
CA GLY A 96 -0.26 -21.35 -12.18
C GLY A 96 -1.38 -22.39 -12.11
N ARG A 97 -1.15 -23.50 -11.40
CA ARG A 97 -2.18 -24.56 -11.27
C ARG A 97 -3.31 -24.16 -10.32
N ARG A 98 -2.96 -23.50 -9.22
CA ARG A 98 -3.90 -22.94 -8.24
C ARG A 98 -3.51 -21.50 -7.94
N VAL A 99 -4.48 -20.59 -8.00
CA VAL A 99 -4.26 -19.15 -7.77
C VAL A 99 -5.14 -18.69 -6.62
N PHE A 100 -4.55 -18.05 -5.64
CA PHE A 100 -5.23 -17.45 -4.49
C PHE A 100 -5.06 -15.95 -4.50
N VAL A 101 -6.14 -15.22 -4.19
CA VAL A 101 -6.13 -13.76 -4.07
C VAL A 101 -6.21 -13.38 -2.60
N ARG A 102 -5.36 -12.45 -2.18
CA ARG A 102 -5.28 -11.94 -0.82
C ARG A 102 -5.07 -10.43 -0.84
N HIS A 103 -5.35 -9.79 0.28
CA HIS A 103 -4.97 -8.40 0.50
C HIS A 103 -3.45 -8.30 0.69
N ASP A 104 -2.83 -7.20 0.22
CA ASP A 104 -1.40 -6.97 0.35
C ASP A 104 -0.93 -6.97 1.82
N ALA A 105 -1.69 -6.37 2.74
CA ALA A 105 -1.38 -6.43 4.17
C ALA A 105 -1.45 -7.86 4.76
N GLU A 106 -2.27 -8.77 4.20
CA GLU A 106 -2.32 -10.17 4.65
C GLU A 106 -1.02 -10.89 4.30
N ILE A 107 -0.53 -10.75 3.07
CA ILE A 107 0.74 -11.39 2.68
C ILE A 107 1.93 -10.79 3.43
N ALA A 108 1.91 -9.47 3.69
CA ALA A 108 2.94 -8.82 4.50
C ALA A 108 2.94 -9.34 5.95
N LEU A 109 1.76 -9.56 6.55
CA LEU A 109 1.64 -10.18 7.87
C LEU A 109 2.18 -11.60 7.87
N VAL A 110 1.76 -12.42 6.90
CA VAL A 110 2.21 -13.83 6.79
C VAL A 110 3.73 -13.89 6.58
N GLY A 111 4.29 -13.02 5.75
CA GLY A 111 5.74 -12.93 5.54
C GLY A 111 6.50 -12.55 6.81
N ALA A 112 5.97 -11.62 7.61
CA ALA A 112 6.60 -11.18 8.85
C ALA A 112 6.49 -12.22 9.98
N THR A 113 5.41 -13.00 10.03
CA THR A 113 5.14 -13.97 11.10
C THR A 113 5.37 -15.41 10.71
N LEU A 114 5.75 -15.69 9.47
CA LEU A 114 5.86 -17.04 8.89
C LEU A 114 4.56 -17.85 9.06
N GLY A 115 3.41 -17.16 9.02
CA GLY A 115 2.10 -17.75 9.18
C GLY A 115 1.63 -17.92 10.62
N GLU A 116 2.44 -17.56 11.61
CA GLU A 116 2.02 -17.53 13.01
C GLU A 116 1.00 -16.40 13.26
N PRO A 117 0.20 -16.50 14.34
CA PRO A 117 -0.71 -15.44 14.74
C PRO A 117 0.03 -14.13 15.01
N GLY A 118 -0.55 -13.02 14.56
CA GLY A 118 0.10 -11.72 14.74
C GLY A 118 -0.75 -10.56 14.30
N VAL A 119 -0.20 -9.37 14.44
CA VAL A 119 -0.79 -8.10 14.00
C VAL A 119 0.24 -7.36 13.16
N ILE A 120 -0.21 -6.75 12.08
CA ILE A 120 0.56 -5.81 11.28
C ILE A 120 -0.13 -4.45 11.28
N VAL A 121 0.67 -3.38 11.35
CA VAL A 121 0.23 -2.02 11.12
C VAL A 121 1.13 -1.43 10.04
N ILE A 122 0.52 -1.00 8.96
CA ILE A 122 1.20 -0.33 7.85
C ILE A 122 0.77 1.13 7.89
N ALA A 123 1.72 2.04 8.08
CA ALA A 123 1.49 3.49 8.07
C ALA A 123 2.53 4.14 7.14
N GLY A 124 2.11 4.38 5.92
CA GLY A 124 2.85 5.06 4.86
C GLY A 124 2.08 6.28 4.37
N THR A 125 1.89 6.41 3.05
CA THR A 125 1.01 7.43 2.46
C THR A 125 -0.43 7.27 2.96
N GLY A 126 -0.96 6.04 3.01
CA GLY A 126 -2.18 5.64 3.70
C GLY A 126 -1.87 4.76 4.92
N SER A 127 -2.90 4.23 5.59
CA SER A 127 -2.71 3.32 6.72
C SER A 127 -3.73 2.19 6.74
N VAL A 128 -3.27 1.02 7.19
CA VAL A 128 -4.10 -0.17 7.39
C VAL A 128 -3.53 -1.03 8.51
N ALA A 129 -4.38 -1.68 9.27
CA ALA A 129 -3.99 -2.72 10.21
C ALA A 129 -4.60 -4.07 9.79
N GLY A 130 -3.87 -5.15 10.03
CA GLY A 130 -4.32 -6.50 9.80
C GLY A 130 -3.94 -7.41 10.97
N ALA A 131 -4.76 -8.41 11.23
CA ALA A 131 -4.50 -9.40 12.26
C ALA A 131 -4.84 -10.81 11.79
N ARG A 132 -4.06 -11.79 12.24
CA ARG A 132 -4.34 -13.21 12.03
C ARG A 132 -4.36 -13.92 13.38
N ASN A 133 -5.40 -14.69 13.64
CA ASN A 133 -5.55 -15.44 14.87
C ASN A 133 -4.96 -16.86 14.76
N ARG A 134 -4.99 -17.63 15.87
CA ARG A 134 -4.49 -19.03 15.92
C ARG A 134 -5.27 -20.01 15.04
N ARG A 135 -6.48 -19.64 14.58
CA ARG A 135 -7.28 -20.44 13.63
C ARG A 135 -6.97 -20.12 12.18
N GLY A 136 -6.04 -19.17 11.93
CA GLY A 136 -5.68 -18.73 10.59
C GLY A 136 -6.67 -17.72 9.99
N GLU A 137 -7.65 -17.26 10.74
CA GLU A 137 -8.63 -16.26 10.29
C GLU A 137 -7.96 -14.88 10.26
N TYR A 138 -8.08 -14.19 9.13
CA TYR A 138 -7.57 -12.83 8.92
C TYR A 138 -8.69 -11.81 9.08
N ALA A 139 -8.36 -10.69 9.71
CA ALA A 139 -9.22 -9.52 9.80
C ALA A 139 -8.42 -8.25 9.49
N ARG A 140 -9.06 -7.30 8.79
CA ARG A 140 -8.52 -5.98 8.47
C ARG A 140 -9.26 -4.90 9.26
N CYS A 141 -8.54 -3.85 9.66
CA CYS A 141 -9.09 -2.64 10.26
C CYS A 141 -8.45 -1.42 9.59
N GLY A 142 -9.24 -0.41 9.25
CA GLY A 142 -8.80 0.75 8.51
C GLY A 142 -8.55 0.47 7.02
N GLY A 143 -7.73 1.30 6.36
CA GLY A 143 -7.44 1.18 4.93
C GLY A 143 -8.64 1.56 4.05
N TRP A 144 -9.43 2.55 4.47
CA TRP A 144 -10.60 3.03 3.72
C TRP A 144 -10.28 4.20 2.79
N GLY A 145 -8.98 4.45 2.57
CA GLY A 145 -8.50 5.54 1.73
C GLY A 145 -8.51 6.90 2.43
N HIS A 146 -7.87 7.85 1.79
CA HIS A 146 -7.53 9.16 2.36
C HIS A 146 -8.73 10.07 2.70
N LEU A 147 -9.91 9.81 2.12
CA LEU A 147 -11.12 10.59 2.39
C LEU A 147 -11.91 10.04 3.58
N LEU A 148 -11.98 8.72 3.74
CA LEU A 148 -12.86 8.05 4.71
C LEU A 148 -12.10 7.36 5.85
N GLY A 149 -10.77 7.28 5.76
CA GLY A 149 -9.93 6.57 6.71
C GLY A 149 -8.48 7.03 6.66
N ASP A 150 -7.55 6.07 6.67
CA ASP A 150 -6.10 6.27 6.68
C ASP A 150 -5.61 7.08 7.89
N GLU A 151 -6.28 6.94 9.04
CA GLU A 151 -5.94 7.61 10.28
C GLU A 151 -4.50 7.28 10.70
N GLY A 152 -3.75 8.31 11.08
CA GLY A 152 -2.33 8.18 11.45
C GLY A 152 -1.37 7.98 10.29
N SER A 153 -1.85 7.97 9.03
CA SER A 153 -0.99 7.96 7.84
C SER A 153 -0.27 9.28 7.62
N ALA A 154 0.75 9.28 6.79
CA ALA A 154 1.45 10.50 6.42
C ALA A 154 0.52 11.53 5.76
N TYR A 155 -0.42 11.09 4.91
CA TYR A 155 -1.42 11.98 4.34
C TYR A 155 -2.32 12.58 5.43
N PHE A 156 -2.84 11.74 6.34
CA PHE A 156 -3.72 12.19 7.42
C PHE A 156 -3.02 13.25 8.28
N ILE A 157 -1.81 12.96 8.74
CA ILE A 157 -1.00 13.87 9.56
C ILE A 157 -0.73 15.18 8.83
N ALA A 158 -0.33 15.13 7.56
CA ALA A 158 -0.06 16.30 6.74
C ALA A 158 -1.32 17.15 6.48
N ARG A 159 -2.44 16.49 6.20
CA ARG A 159 -3.74 17.18 6.03
C ARG A 159 -4.15 17.92 7.30
N GLU A 160 -4.01 17.29 8.45
CA GLU A 160 -4.32 17.96 9.74
C GLU A 160 -3.36 19.12 10.01
N ALA A 161 -2.08 19.01 9.62
CA ALA A 161 -1.15 20.12 9.72
C ALA A 161 -1.55 21.30 8.83
N LEU A 162 -1.95 21.07 7.58
CA LEU A 162 -2.47 22.12 6.70
C LEU A 162 -3.71 22.80 7.31
N ARG A 163 -4.63 22.01 7.88
CA ARG A 163 -5.81 22.54 8.59
C ARG A 163 -5.43 23.38 9.80
N ALA A 164 -4.47 22.92 10.60
CA ALA A 164 -4.00 23.63 11.78
C ALA A 164 -3.37 24.99 11.43
N VAL A 165 -2.56 25.05 10.36
CA VAL A 165 -2.00 26.29 9.84
C VAL A 165 -3.09 27.27 9.40
N LEU A 166 -4.09 26.80 8.67
CA LEU A 166 -5.23 27.62 8.25
C LEU A 166 -6.09 28.07 9.44
N TRP A 167 -6.31 27.22 10.43
CA TRP A 167 -7.05 27.59 11.64
C TRP A 167 -6.33 28.63 12.48
N ALA A 168 -5.00 28.55 12.59
CA ALA A 168 -4.20 29.58 13.24
C ALA A 168 -4.30 30.92 12.49
N PHE A 169 -4.26 30.90 11.17
CA PHE A 169 -4.39 32.07 10.32
C PHE A 169 -5.78 32.73 10.45
N ASP A 170 -6.86 31.93 10.50
CA ASP A 170 -8.23 32.43 10.70
C ASP A 170 -8.49 32.90 12.13
N GLY A 171 -7.62 32.64 13.09
CA GLY A 171 -7.83 32.90 14.50
C GLY A 171 -8.81 31.96 15.21
N ARG A 172 -9.22 30.86 14.58
CA ARG A 172 -10.11 29.84 15.17
C ARG A 172 -9.39 28.64 15.79
N GLY A 173 -8.06 28.63 15.70
CA GLY A 173 -7.18 27.62 16.29
C GLY A 173 -5.95 28.25 16.95
N PRO A 174 -5.23 27.48 17.78
CA PRO A 174 -4.02 27.97 18.41
C PRO A 174 -2.92 28.22 17.38
N SER A 175 -2.00 29.13 17.69
CA SER A 175 -0.77 29.33 16.92
C SER A 175 0.10 28.07 16.93
N THR A 176 0.79 27.81 15.82
CA THR A 176 1.63 26.62 15.65
C THR A 176 2.96 26.98 14.99
N GLN A 177 4.01 26.24 15.36
CA GLN A 177 5.32 26.33 14.71
C GLN A 177 5.32 25.66 13.31
N LEU A 178 4.22 25.04 12.90
CA LEU A 178 4.06 24.41 11.56
C LEU A 178 3.94 25.45 10.45
N THR A 179 3.46 26.68 10.74
CA THR A 179 3.13 27.67 9.71
C THR A 179 4.32 27.94 8.79
N GLU A 180 5.43 28.38 9.30
CA GLU A 180 6.60 28.74 8.48
C GLU A 180 7.18 27.54 7.69
N PRO A 181 7.42 26.35 8.31
CA PRO A 181 7.90 25.18 7.57
C PRO A 181 6.95 24.71 6.46
N VAL A 182 5.65 24.77 6.69
CA VAL A 182 4.63 24.38 5.69
C VAL A 182 4.63 25.35 4.51
N LEU A 183 4.60 26.68 4.76
CA LEU A 183 4.66 27.68 3.70
C LEU A 183 5.92 27.55 2.85
N LYS A 184 7.06 27.36 3.50
CA LYS A 184 8.34 27.13 2.82
C LYS A 184 8.32 25.87 1.95
N ALA A 185 7.79 24.75 2.46
CA ALA A 185 7.73 23.49 1.73
C ALA A 185 6.79 23.56 0.51
N LEU A 186 5.73 24.36 0.60
CA LEU A 186 4.80 24.61 -0.50
C LEU A 186 5.25 25.71 -1.46
N GLY A 187 6.25 26.51 -1.09
CA GLY A 187 6.71 27.64 -1.88
C GLY A 187 5.69 28.77 -1.98
N VAL A 188 4.93 29.02 -0.90
CA VAL A 188 3.93 30.09 -0.80
C VAL A 188 4.29 31.10 0.28
N ALA A 189 3.80 32.33 0.16
CA ALA A 189 4.13 33.42 1.07
C ALA A 189 3.12 33.55 2.23
N SER A 190 1.89 33.11 2.04
CA SER A 190 0.80 33.27 3.00
C SER A 190 -0.04 31.99 3.11
N PRO A 191 -0.65 31.70 4.30
CA PRO A 191 -1.49 30.51 4.48
C PRO A 191 -2.69 30.40 3.54
N ASP A 192 -3.30 31.49 3.11
CA ASP A 192 -4.40 31.46 2.15
C ASP A 192 -3.98 30.96 0.76
N GLU A 193 -2.71 31.12 0.37
CA GLU A 193 -2.17 30.56 -0.87
C GLU A 193 -2.06 29.03 -0.87
N ILE A 194 -2.18 28.37 0.30
CA ILE A 194 -2.25 26.91 0.41
C ILE A 194 -3.40 26.35 -0.45
N LEU A 195 -4.51 27.10 -0.55
CA LEU A 195 -5.65 26.69 -1.37
C LEU A 195 -5.29 26.59 -2.84
N ILE A 196 -4.43 27.50 -3.34
CA ILE A 196 -3.95 27.48 -4.73
C ILE A 196 -3.16 26.20 -4.99
N LYS A 197 -2.28 25.82 -4.07
CA LYS A 197 -1.50 24.59 -4.18
C LYS A 197 -2.38 23.34 -4.14
N VAL A 198 -3.21 23.23 -3.10
CA VAL A 198 -4.01 22.01 -2.86
C VAL A 198 -5.10 21.85 -3.91
N TYR A 199 -5.86 22.90 -4.21
CA TYR A 199 -7.02 22.81 -5.10
C TYR A 199 -6.74 23.31 -6.52
N GLY A 200 -5.98 24.38 -6.68
CA GLY A 200 -5.66 24.98 -7.98
C GLY A 200 -4.68 24.11 -8.76
N GLU A 201 -3.55 23.76 -8.15
CA GLU A 201 -2.53 22.88 -8.75
C GLU A 201 -2.85 21.38 -8.56
N ARG A 202 -3.91 21.06 -7.80
CA ARG A 202 -4.39 19.67 -7.57
C ARG A 202 -3.33 18.75 -7.00
N MET A 203 -2.71 19.16 -5.89
CA MET A 203 -1.74 18.31 -5.20
C MET A 203 -2.28 16.90 -4.98
N SER A 204 -1.51 15.91 -5.37
CA SER A 204 -1.84 14.51 -5.14
C SER A 204 -1.73 14.14 -3.65
N VAL A 205 -2.40 13.06 -3.26
CA VAL A 205 -2.31 12.46 -1.91
C VAL A 205 -0.85 12.25 -1.48
N ARG A 206 -0.01 11.80 -2.42
CA ARG A 206 1.41 11.54 -2.18
C ARG A 206 2.21 12.84 -1.94
N GLU A 207 1.89 13.91 -2.65
CA GLU A 207 2.55 15.21 -2.46
C GLU A 207 2.18 15.81 -1.12
N ILE A 208 0.91 15.77 -0.72
CA ILE A 208 0.47 16.22 0.60
C ILE A 208 1.16 15.39 1.70
N ALA A 209 1.17 14.06 1.57
CA ALA A 209 1.81 13.18 2.54
C ALA A 209 3.30 13.48 2.81
N ARG A 210 4.01 14.05 1.83
CA ARG A 210 5.42 14.48 1.99
C ARG A 210 5.63 15.58 3.03
N LEU A 211 4.58 16.27 3.46
CA LEU A 211 4.64 17.28 4.52
C LEU A 211 4.66 16.67 5.93
N ALA A 212 4.30 15.39 6.11
CA ALA A 212 4.22 14.76 7.43
C ALA A 212 5.52 14.84 8.27
N PRO A 213 6.74 14.73 7.70
CA PRO A 213 7.96 14.91 8.47
C PRO A 213 8.06 16.27 9.19
N LEU A 214 7.46 17.34 8.63
CA LEU A 214 7.43 18.66 9.27
C LEU A 214 6.67 18.61 10.59
N VAL A 215 5.60 17.82 10.68
CA VAL A 215 4.82 17.63 11.89
C VAL A 215 5.65 16.94 12.96
N THR A 216 6.35 15.88 12.59
CA THR A 216 7.24 15.15 13.50
C THR A 216 8.34 16.07 14.06
N GLU A 217 8.93 16.92 13.23
CA GLU A 217 9.95 17.86 13.68
C GLU A 217 9.38 18.98 14.57
N ALA A 218 8.18 19.49 14.29
CA ALA A 218 7.50 20.45 15.14
C ALA A 218 7.13 19.84 16.51
N ALA A 219 6.63 18.59 16.52
CA ALA A 219 6.32 17.87 17.75
C ALA A 219 7.56 17.67 18.65
N LYS A 220 8.72 17.31 18.05
CA LYS A 220 10.01 17.20 18.75
C LYS A 220 10.46 18.52 19.36
N ARG A 221 10.17 19.65 18.71
CA ARG A 221 10.44 21.00 19.24
C ARG A 221 9.43 21.48 20.27
N GLY A 222 8.43 20.66 20.58
CA GLY A 222 7.46 20.94 21.65
C GLY A 222 6.21 21.67 21.19
N ASP A 223 5.94 21.79 19.89
CA ASP A 223 4.69 22.35 19.38
C ASP A 223 3.48 21.57 19.90
N PRO A 224 2.54 22.21 20.63
CA PRO A 224 1.40 21.50 21.21
C PRO A 224 0.37 21.04 20.18
N VAL A 225 0.36 21.66 19.00
CA VAL A 225 -0.56 21.30 17.89
C VAL A 225 -0.05 20.09 17.13
N ALA A 226 1.28 19.93 17.06
CA ALA A 226 1.92 18.83 16.34
C ALA A 226 2.04 17.54 17.18
N LYS A 227 1.82 17.61 18.50
CA LYS A 227 1.80 16.47 19.44
C LYS A 227 0.48 15.72 19.39
#